data_6632d038e7ec0f3306caf522dd48c757
#
_entry.id   6632d038e7ec0f3306caf522dd48c757
#
_cell.length_a   1.000
_cell.length_b   1.000
_cell.length_c   1.000
_cell.angle_alpha   90.00
_cell.angle_beta   90.00
_cell.angle_gamma   90.00
#
_symmetry.space_group_name_H-M   'P 1'
#
loop_
_entity.id
_entity.type
_entity.pdbx_description
1 polymer ?
#
loop_
_entity_poly.entity_id
_entity_poly.type
_entity_poly.pdbx_seq_one_letter_code
_entity_poly.pdbx_strand_id
1 'polypeptide(L)'
;AFPDTPVVRVDRDSTQRKGSIQGILNQVNTGKPCVLVGTQMLAKGHDFPNVTLVVVVNADGGLFSVDFRAPEQLIQTLLQVSGRAGRGTKPGKVLVQTCHSDHPLLKTLCEGHYLDIADQLLKEREEGQFPPFRAMAIFRAEGDTMEKSLQVLDTIKPLANTTGIETWGPLPAMIARRADKHRAQLILNARNRKKLNSLLTGICQELDQR
;
A
#
# COMPACT_ATOMS: atom_id res chain seq x y z
N ALA A 1 -9.65 -27.25 7.23
CA ALA A 1 -9.63 -26.38 6.12
C ALA A 1 -10.69 -26.78 5.12
N PHE A 2 -10.45 -26.89 3.82
CA PHE A 2 -11.50 -27.14 2.80
C PHE A 2 -11.11 -28.39 1.99
N PRO A 3 -11.29 -29.63 2.53
CA PRO A 3 -10.75 -30.85 1.92
C PRO A 3 -11.31 -31.10 0.51
N ASP A 4 -12.57 -30.74 0.26
CA ASP A 4 -13.28 -31.03 -0.99
C ASP A 4 -13.39 -29.80 -1.93
N THR A 5 -12.75 -28.69 -1.58
CA THR A 5 -12.84 -27.44 -2.36
C THR A 5 -11.48 -27.03 -2.90
N PRO A 6 -11.32 -26.90 -4.21
CA PRO A 6 -10.06 -26.45 -4.81
C PRO A 6 -9.64 -25.08 -4.26
N VAL A 7 -8.39 -24.96 -3.86
CA VAL A 7 -7.77 -23.70 -3.43
C VAL A 7 -6.80 -23.24 -4.50
N VAL A 8 -7.05 -22.08 -5.07
CA VAL A 8 -6.24 -21.49 -6.14
C VAL A 8 -5.52 -20.27 -5.58
N ARG A 9 -4.18 -20.24 -5.68
CA ARG A 9 -3.37 -19.11 -5.25
C ARG A 9 -2.99 -18.23 -6.44
N VAL A 10 -3.19 -16.91 -6.26
CA VAL A 10 -2.82 -15.89 -7.25
C VAL A 10 -1.95 -14.85 -6.58
N ASP A 11 -0.67 -14.89 -6.89
CA ASP A 11 0.30 -13.89 -6.46
C ASP A 11 1.13 -13.40 -7.65
N ARG A 12 2.02 -12.45 -7.39
CA ARG A 12 2.87 -11.86 -8.42
C ARG A 12 3.76 -12.90 -9.11
N ASP A 13 4.21 -13.90 -8.37
CA ASP A 13 5.11 -14.93 -8.90
C ASP A 13 4.35 -15.96 -9.73
N SER A 14 3.12 -16.32 -9.31
CA SER A 14 2.26 -17.23 -10.06
C SER A 14 1.76 -16.61 -11.37
N THR A 15 1.81 -15.27 -11.49
CA THR A 15 1.30 -14.54 -12.66
C THR A 15 2.36 -14.11 -13.66
N GLN A 16 3.65 -14.30 -13.36
CA GLN A 16 4.76 -13.92 -14.26
C GLN A 16 4.81 -14.76 -15.54
N ARG A 17 4.27 -15.97 -15.54
CA ARG A 17 4.20 -16.79 -16.76
C ARG A 17 3.04 -16.36 -17.64
N LYS A 18 3.32 -16.00 -18.90
CA LYS A 18 2.30 -15.68 -19.90
C LYS A 18 1.22 -16.77 -19.94
N GLY A 19 -0.05 -16.40 -19.72
CA GLY A 19 -1.19 -17.32 -19.78
C GLY A 19 -1.61 -17.94 -18.44
N SER A 20 -0.82 -17.82 -17.36
CA SER A 20 -1.19 -18.43 -16.07
C SER A 20 -2.44 -17.80 -15.44
N ILE A 21 -2.60 -16.47 -15.55
CA ILE A 21 -3.80 -15.77 -15.08
C ILE A 21 -5.03 -16.23 -15.84
N GLN A 22 -4.94 -16.35 -17.17
CA GLN A 22 -6.07 -16.76 -18.01
C GLN A 22 -6.55 -18.18 -17.67
N GLY A 23 -5.61 -19.10 -17.40
CA GLY A 23 -5.94 -20.45 -16.96
C GLY A 23 -6.68 -20.46 -15.62
N ILE A 24 -6.24 -19.64 -14.66
CA ILE A 24 -6.89 -19.46 -13.36
C ILE A 24 -8.28 -18.85 -13.53
N LEU A 25 -8.42 -17.80 -14.31
CA LEU A 25 -9.70 -17.15 -14.61
C LEU A 25 -10.69 -18.14 -15.26
N ASN A 26 -10.24 -18.93 -16.21
CA ASN A 26 -11.08 -19.96 -16.85
C ASN A 26 -11.54 -20.99 -15.81
N GLN A 27 -10.68 -21.45 -14.91
CA GLN A 27 -11.04 -22.38 -13.85
C GLN A 27 -12.07 -21.79 -12.89
N VAL A 28 -11.88 -20.54 -12.45
CA VAL A 28 -12.82 -19.86 -11.54
C VAL A 28 -14.16 -19.59 -12.21
N ASN A 29 -14.15 -19.26 -13.49
CA ASN A 29 -15.36 -18.96 -14.26
C ASN A 29 -16.18 -20.21 -14.65
N THR A 30 -15.69 -21.42 -14.38
CA THR A 30 -16.49 -22.66 -14.56
C THR A 30 -17.75 -22.72 -13.70
N GLY A 31 -17.87 -21.86 -12.70
CA GLY A 31 -18.98 -21.85 -11.74
C GLY A 31 -18.91 -22.94 -10.66
N LYS A 32 -17.86 -23.77 -10.66
CA LYS A 32 -17.63 -24.75 -9.60
C LYS A 32 -17.13 -24.04 -8.33
N PRO A 33 -17.54 -24.49 -7.13
CA PRO A 33 -17.04 -23.92 -5.90
C PRO A 33 -15.52 -23.99 -5.82
N CYS A 34 -14.87 -22.87 -5.50
CA CYS A 34 -13.42 -22.80 -5.27
C CYS A 34 -13.08 -21.67 -4.29
N VAL A 35 -11.93 -21.77 -3.66
CA VAL A 35 -11.35 -20.70 -2.83
C VAL A 35 -10.21 -20.06 -3.61
N LEU A 36 -10.31 -18.75 -3.85
CA LEU A 36 -9.27 -17.98 -4.51
C LEU A 36 -8.52 -17.18 -3.43
N VAL A 37 -7.22 -17.43 -3.30
CA VAL A 37 -6.34 -16.74 -2.34
C VAL A 37 -5.36 -15.88 -3.09
N GLY A 38 -5.28 -14.61 -2.73
CA GLY A 38 -4.31 -13.71 -3.36
C GLY A 38 -4.16 -12.37 -2.67
N THR A 39 -3.31 -11.54 -3.23
CA THR A 39 -3.05 -10.18 -2.76
C THR A 39 -3.99 -9.19 -3.44
N GLN A 40 -3.75 -7.89 -3.24
CA GLN A 40 -4.48 -6.79 -3.90
C GLN A 40 -4.60 -6.92 -5.43
N MET A 41 -3.77 -7.77 -6.07
CA MET A 41 -3.88 -8.04 -7.51
C MET A 41 -5.25 -8.61 -7.91
N LEU A 42 -5.88 -9.39 -7.03
CA LEU A 42 -7.23 -9.91 -7.27
C LEU A 42 -8.31 -8.80 -7.25
N ALA A 43 -8.08 -7.75 -6.48
CA ALA A 43 -8.98 -6.61 -6.42
C ALA A 43 -8.95 -5.77 -7.71
N LYS A 44 -7.86 -5.84 -8.49
CA LYS A 44 -7.65 -4.99 -9.68
C LYS A 44 -7.77 -5.79 -10.98
N GLY A 45 -8.61 -5.34 -11.90
CA GLY A 45 -8.55 -5.73 -13.32
C GLY A 45 -9.23 -7.03 -13.73
N HIS A 46 -9.74 -7.87 -12.82
CA HIS A 46 -10.40 -9.12 -13.16
C HIS A 46 -11.87 -9.13 -12.73
N ASP A 47 -12.74 -9.62 -13.57
CA ASP A 47 -14.14 -9.77 -13.25
C ASP A 47 -14.43 -11.21 -12.80
N PHE A 48 -15.10 -11.34 -11.63
CA PHE A 48 -15.49 -12.61 -11.02
C PHE A 48 -16.99 -12.58 -10.74
N PRO A 49 -17.84 -12.83 -11.75
CA PRO A 49 -19.30 -12.66 -11.64
C PRO A 49 -19.95 -13.57 -10.60
N ASN A 50 -19.31 -14.69 -10.27
CA ASN A 50 -19.85 -15.71 -9.38
C ASN A 50 -19.31 -15.62 -7.94
N VAL A 51 -18.60 -14.54 -7.57
CA VAL A 51 -18.08 -14.37 -6.20
C VAL A 51 -19.24 -14.04 -5.25
N THR A 52 -19.47 -14.92 -4.29
CA THR A 52 -20.48 -14.76 -3.25
C THR A 52 -19.91 -14.37 -1.89
N LEU A 53 -18.61 -14.60 -1.67
CA LEU A 53 -17.92 -14.26 -0.43
C LEU A 53 -16.53 -13.70 -0.74
N VAL A 54 -16.23 -12.56 -0.15
CA VAL A 54 -14.86 -12.01 -0.09
C VAL A 54 -14.44 -11.90 1.36
N VAL A 55 -13.22 -12.35 1.66
CA VAL A 55 -12.63 -12.22 3.00
C VAL A 55 -11.36 -11.42 2.89
N VAL A 56 -11.27 -10.32 3.63
CA VAL A 56 -10.05 -9.52 3.77
C VAL A 56 -9.42 -9.85 5.12
N VAL A 57 -8.24 -10.46 5.07
CA VAL A 57 -7.50 -10.92 6.25
C VAL A 57 -6.56 -9.83 6.72
N ASN A 58 -6.46 -9.63 8.04
CA ASN A 58 -5.53 -8.70 8.69
C ASN A 58 -5.65 -7.24 8.18
N ALA A 59 -6.83 -6.65 8.31
CA ALA A 59 -7.05 -5.24 7.97
C ALA A 59 -6.24 -4.28 8.85
N ASP A 60 -5.86 -4.71 10.06
CA ASP A 60 -5.09 -3.92 11.03
C ASP A 60 -3.74 -3.49 10.47
N GLY A 61 -3.09 -4.32 9.64
CA GLY A 61 -1.87 -3.95 8.93
C GLY A 61 -2.00 -2.76 7.98
N GLY A 62 -3.21 -2.49 7.49
CA GLY A 62 -3.53 -1.30 6.71
C GLY A 62 -3.94 -0.11 7.57
N LEU A 63 -4.70 -0.34 8.65
CA LEU A 63 -5.17 0.73 9.55
C LEU A 63 -4.03 1.38 10.33
N PHE A 64 -3.09 0.58 10.83
CA PHE A 64 -2.01 1.01 11.75
C PHE A 64 -0.62 0.98 11.12
N SER A 65 -0.55 1.17 9.81
CA SER A 65 0.72 1.25 9.10
C SER A 65 1.43 2.59 9.36
N VAL A 66 2.77 2.54 9.35
CA VAL A 66 3.60 3.77 9.34
C VAL A 66 3.53 4.54 8.01
N ASP A 67 3.01 3.93 6.94
CA ASP A 67 2.72 4.62 5.68
C ASP A 67 1.37 5.35 5.81
N PHE A 68 1.40 6.68 5.81
CA PHE A 68 0.19 7.51 5.89
C PHE A 68 -0.85 7.25 4.79
N ARG A 69 -0.47 6.54 3.73
CA ARG A 69 -1.38 6.15 2.63
C ARG A 69 -2.08 4.81 2.88
N ALA A 70 -1.60 4.03 3.82
CA ALA A 70 -2.08 2.66 4.00
C ALA A 70 -3.57 2.59 4.40
N PRO A 71 -4.10 3.45 5.29
CA PRO A 71 -5.54 3.47 5.59
C PRO A 71 -6.38 3.76 4.33
N GLU A 72 -5.98 4.74 3.51
CA GLU A 72 -6.68 5.02 2.25
C GLU A 72 -6.63 3.85 1.28
N GLN A 73 -5.46 3.21 1.13
CA GLN A 73 -5.30 2.04 0.27
C GLN A 73 -6.14 0.84 0.74
N LEU A 74 -6.25 0.66 2.06
CA LEU A 74 -7.12 -0.34 2.65
C LEU A 74 -8.59 -0.06 2.28
N ILE A 75 -9.08 1.15 2.54
CA ILE A 75 -10.45 1.56 2.23
C ILE A 75 -10.75 1.39 0.73
N GLN A 76 -9.84 1.84 -0.14
CA GLN A 76 -9.98 1.65 -1.59
C GLN A 76 -10.07 0.17 -1.95
N THR A 77 -9.26 -0.68 -1.32
CA THR A 77 -9.30 -2.13 -1.53
C THR A 77 -10.64 -2.72 -1.08
N LEU A 78 -11.11 -2.35 0.12
CA LEU A 78 -12.40 -2.81 0.65
C LEU A 78 -13.57 -2.39 -0.26
N LEU A 79 -13.57 -1.17 -0.76
CA LEU A 79 -14.57 -0.69 -1.72
C LEU A 79 -14.50 -1.46 -3.06
N GLN A 80 -13.30 -1.72 -3.57
CA GLN A 80 -13.12 -2.47 -4.80
C GLN A 80 -13.66 -3.91 -4.68
N VAL A 81 -13.38 -4.59 -3.57
CA VAL A 81 -13.85 -5.96 -3.36
C VAL A 81 -15.33 -6.02 -3.00
N SER A 82 -15.87 -5.03 -2.29
CA SER A 82 -17.30 -4.95 -2.02
C SER A 82 -18.12 -4.79 -3.30
N GLY A 83 -17.64 -3.95 -4.22
CA GLY A 83 -18.26 -3.79 -5.54
C GLY A 83 -18.13 -5.02 -6.47
N ARG A 84 -17.40 -6.06 -6.07
CA ARG A 84 -17.27 -7.32 -6.82
C ARG A 84 -18.13 -8.45 -6.23
N ALA A 85 -18.35 -8.44 -4.93
CA ALA A 85 -19.22 -9.41 -4.28
C ALA A 85 -20.68 -9.15 -4.70
N GLY A 86 -21.38 -10.19 -5.21
CA GLY A 86 -22.81 -10.11 -5.52
C GLY A 86 -23.15 -9.42 -6.85
N ARG A 87 -22.23 -9.31 -7.81
CA ARG A 87 -22.55 -8.80 -9.17
C ARG A 87 -23.44 -9.73 -9.99
N GLY A 88 -23.52 -11.00 -9.62
CA GLY A 88 -24.38 -11.97 -10.26
C GLY A 88 -25.80 -11.98 -9.66
N THR A 89 -26.52 -13.06 -9.88
CA THR A 89 -27.88 -13.27 -9.34
C THR A 89 -27.90 -13.62 -7.85
N LYS A 90 -26.74 -13.90 -7.25
CA LYS A 90 -26.60 -14.27 -5.83
C LYS A 90 -26.07 -13.09 -5.02
N PRO A 91 -26.64 -12.82 -3.83
CA PRO A 91 -26.11 -11.77 -2.97
C PRO A 91 -24.68 -12.09 -2.54
N GLY A 92 -23.82 -11.08 -2.53
CA GLY A 92 -22.44 -11.18 -2.08
C GLY A 92 -22.27 -10.71 -0.64
N LYS A 93 -21.27 -11.28 0.05
CA LYS A 93 -20.88 -10.89 1.40
C LYS A 93 -19.41 -10.56 1.45
N VAL A 94 -19.05 -9.51 2.18
CA VAL A 94 -17.66 -9.15 2.48
C VAL A 94 -17.42 -9.28 3.97
N LEU A 95 -16.39 -10.02 4.35
CA LEU A 95 -15.93 -10.14 5.74
C LEU A 95 -14.56 -9.48 5.85
N VAL A 96 -14.41 -8.66 6.86
CA VAL A 96 -13.13 -7.98 7.18
C VAL A 96 -12.65 -8.48 8.53
N GLN A 97 -11.50 -9.13 8.54
CA GLN A 97 -10.87 -9.58 9.78
C GLN A 97 -10.05 -8.44 10.37
N THR A 98 -10.40 -8.04 11.58
CA THR A 98 -9.73 -6.99 12.35
C THR A 98 -9.89 -7.23 13.84
N CYS A 99 -8.93 -6.78 14.66
CA CYS A 99 -9.05 -6.67 16.10
C CYS A 99 -9.70 -5.34 16.53
N HIS A 100 -9.97 -4.43 15.58
CA HIS A 100 -10.49 -3.08 15.82
C HIS A 100 -11.77 -2.82 15.02
N SER A 101 -12.78 -3.64 15.23
CA SER A 101 -14.07 -3.53 14.52
C SER A 101 -14.82 -2.22 14.76
N ASP A 102 -14.48 -1.51 15.84
CA ASP A 102 -15.01 -0.21 16.22
C ASP A 102 -14.25 0.98 15.63
N HIS A 103 -13.20 0.72 14.83
CA HIS A 103 -12.41 1.78 14.20
C HIS A 103 -13.29 2.70 13.35
N PRO A 104 -13.21 4.04 13.51
CA PRO A 104 -14.10 4.99 12.84
C PRO A 104 -14.17 4.80 11.31
N LEU A 105 -13.02 4.64 10.63
CA LEU A 105 -12.99 4.42 9.19
C LEU A 105 -13.78 3.18 8.74
N LEU A 106 -13.72 2.09 9.51
CA LEU A 106 -14.46 0.86 9.19
C LEU A 106 -15.96 1.03 9.42
N LYS A 107 -16.35 1.72 10.49
CA LYS A 107 -17.78 2.02 10.76
C LYS A 107 -18.36 2.89 9.65
N THR A 108 -17.72 4.00 9.33
CA THR A 108 -18.15 4.91 8.26
C THR A 108 -18.21 4.20 6.90
N LEU A 109 -17.26 3.26 6.64
CA LEU A 109 -17.30 2.43 5.44
C LEU A 109 -18.53 1.52 5.39
N CYS A 110 -18.90 0.88 6.52
CA CYS A 110 -20.08 0.03 6.60
C CYS A 110 -21.39 0.82 6.42
N GLU A 111 -21.41 2.09 6.81
CA GLU A 111 -22.54 3.01 6.62
C GLU A 111 -22.65 3.53 5.17
N GLY A 112 -21.62 3.32 4.36
CA GLY A 112 -21.61 3.71 2.95
C GLY A 112 -21.22 5.16 2.68
N HIS A 113 -20.69 5.88 3.66
CA HIS A 113 -20.35 7.30 3.59
C HIS A 113 -18.90 7.54 3.15
N TYR A 114 -18.61 7.32 1.86
CA TYR A 114 -17.24 7.44 1.34
C TYR A 114 -16.66 8.86 1.47
N LEU A 115 -17.47 9.91 1.28
CA LEU A 115 -16.98 11.28 1.37
C LEU A 115 -16.51 11.61 2.79
N ASP A 116 -17.23 11.13 3.81
CA ASP A 116 -16.85 11.32 5.22
C ASP A 116 -15.53 10.63 5.54
N ILE A 117 -15.27 9.47 4.93
CA ILE A 117 -13.96 8.79 5.04
C ILE A 117 -12.86 9.64 4.41
N ALA A 118 -13.10 10.20 3.24
CA ALA A 118 -12.11 11.04 2.55
C ALA A 118 -11.77 12.28 3.36
N ASP A 119 -12.78 12.93 3.93
CA ASP A 119 -12.61 14.11 4.80
C ASP A 119 -11.86 13.77 6.08
N GLN A 120 -12.18 12.65 6.73
CA GLN A 120 -11.44 12.17 7.90
C GLN A 120 -9.97 11.92 7.58
N LEU A 121 -9.67 11.20 6.49
CA LEU A 121 -8.31 10.93 6.06
C LEU A 121 -7.53 12.20 5.69
N LEU A 122 -8.19 13.18 5.08
CA LEU A 122 -7.58 14.47 4.80
C LEU A 122 -7.24 15.23 6.08
N LYS A 123 -8.15 15.25 7.05
CA LYS A 123 -7.91 15.88 8.35
C LYS A 123 -6.71 15.25 9.09
N GLU A 124 -6.64 13.93 9.12
CA GLU A 124 -5.50 13.20 9.71
C GLU A 124 -4.17 13.57 9.01
N ARG A 125 -4.20 13.75 7.68
CA ARG A 125 -3.01 14.18 6.92
C ARG A 125 -2.64 15.63 7.18
N GLU A 126 -3.61 16.51 7.40
CA GLU A 126 -3.35 17.89 7.76
C GLU A 126 -2.71 17.99 9.14
N GLU A 127 -3.26 17.32 10.13
CA GLU A 127 -2.74 17.23 11.49
C GLU A 127 -1.31 16.60 11.52
N GLY A 128 -1.12 15.53 10.76
CA GLY A 128 0.17 14.84 10.62
C GLY A 128 1.17 15.55 9.71
N GLN A 129 0.80 16.68 9.11
CA GLN A 129 1.64 17.42 8.16
C GLN A 129 2.11 16.55 6.99
N PHE A 130 1.20 15.73 6.44
CA PHE A 130 1.41 14.86 5.28
C PHE A 130 0.88 15.47 3.97
N PRO A 131 1.25 14.94 2.80
CA PRO A 131 0.62 15.30 1.55
C PRO A 131 -0.92 15.09 1.56
N PRO A 132 -1.70 16.02 0.98
CA PRO A 132 -1.32 17.10 0.08
C PRO A 132 -0.90 18.39 0.78
N PHE A 133 -1.03 18.54 2.09
CA PHE A 133 -0.78 19.78 2.84
C PHE A 133 0.72 20.13 2.89
N ARG A 134 1.59 19.13 2.82
CA ARG A 134 3.03 19.29 2.63
C ARG A 134 3.55 18.45 1.48
N ALA A 135 4.68 18.86 0.92
CA ALA A 135 5.40 18.08 -0.07
C ALA A 135 6.41 17.16 0.63
N MET A 136 6.47 15.91 0.20
CA MET A 136 7.43 14.93 0.73
C MET A 136 8.25 14.31 -0.39
N ALA A 137 9.52 14.01 -0.07
CA ALA A 137 10.40 13.21 -0.90
C ALA A 137 11.12 12.17 -0.03
N ILE A 138 11.49 11.05 -0.63
CA ILE A 138 12.18 9.96 0.07
C ILE A 138 13.41 9.58 -0.74
N PHE A 139 14.60 9.72 -0.14
CA PHE A 139 15.80 9.05 -0.59
C PHE A 139 15.82 7.63 0.00
N ARG A 140 16.16 6.66 -0.83
CA ARG A 140 16.34 5.27 -0.42
C ARG A 140 17.72 4.81 -0.80
N ALA A 141 18.41 4.18 0.14
CA ALA A 141 19.67 3.51 -0.09
C ALA A 141 19.53 2.02 0.14
N GLU A 142 20.21 1.24 -0.69
CA GLU A 142 20.31 -0.23 -0.56
C GLU A 142 21.79 -0.62 -0.49
N GLY A 143 22.12 -1.45 0.48
CA GLY A 143 23.51 -1.90 0.72
C GLY A 143 23.56 -3.33 1.25
N ASP A 144 24.77 -3.87 1.31
CA ASP A 144 25.02 -5.23 1.84
C ASP A 144 24.83 -5.28 3.37
N THR A 145 24.98 -4.12 4.04
CA THR A 145 24.70 -3.98 5.46
C THR A 145 23.83 -2.75 5.72
N MET A 146 23.15 -2.72 6.86
CA MET A 146 22.32 -1.57 7.25
C MET A 146 23.19 -0.32 7.46
N GLU A 147 24.38 -0.48 8.04
CA GLU A 147 25.32 0.61 8.30
C GLU A 147 25.71 1.31 6.99
N LYS A 148 26.05 0.56 5.93
CA LYS A 148 26.37 1.14 4.62
C LYS A 148 25.21 1.93 4.04
N SER A 149 23.99 1.38 4.16
CA SER A 149 22.79 2.06 3.67
C SER A 149 22.49 3.36 4.43
N LEU A 150 22.71 3.38 5.74
CA LEU A 150 22.55 4.58 6.57
C LEU A 150 23.65 5.61 6.25
N GLN A 151 24.91 5.18 6.14
CA GLN A 151 26.04 6.06 5.84
C GLN A 151 25.85 6.83 4.53
N VAL A 152 25.36 6.17 3.48
CA VAL A 152 25.04 6.86 2.21
C VAL A 152 24.01 7.97 2.42
N LEU A 153 22.97 7.73 3.20
CA LEU A 153 21.94 8.74 3.48
C LEU A 153 22.45 9.85 4.42
N ASP A 154 23.40 9.53 5.30
CA ASP A 154 24.05 10.54 6.15
C ASP A 154 24.87 11.54 5.31
N THR A 155 25.40 11.15 4.15
CA THR A 155 26.06 12.10 3.25
C THR A 155 25.09 13.06 2.55
N ILE A 156 23.81 12.65 2.40
CA ILE A 156 22.75 13.46 1.78
C ILE A 156 22.12 14.42 2.80
N LYS A 157 22.04 14.01 4.05
CA LYS A 157 21.37 14.78 5.11
C LYS A 157 21.86 16.23 5.26
N PRO A 158 23.17 16.52 5.27
CA PRO A 158 23.67 17.90 5.30
C PRO A 158 23.25 18.74 4.09
N LEU A 159 23.21 18.14 2.90
CA LEU A 159 22.77 18.81 1.67
C LEU A 159 21.28 19.17 1.72
N ALA A 160 20.50 18.36 2.42
CA ALA A 160 19.06 18.57 2.60
C ALA A 160 18.73 19.56 3.73
N ASN A 161 19.70 19.94 4.56
CA ASN A 161 19.49 20.83 5.69
C ASN A 161 19.36 22.30 5.24
N THR A 162 18.19 22.63 4.72
CA THR A 162 17.87 23.97 4.20
C THR A 162 16.64 24.53 4.91
N THR A 163 16.61 25.84 5.11
CA THR A 163 15.49 26.54 5.77
C THR A 163 14.13 26.17 5.17
N GLY A 164 13.25 25.65 5.98
CA GLY A 164 11.88 25.29 5.59
C GLY A 164 11.73 23.88 5.01
N ILE A 165 12.79 23.06 5.09
CA ILE A 165 12.74 21.62 4.79
C ILE A 165 13.14 20.85 6.06
N GLU A 166 12.29 19.96 6.49
CA GLU A 166 12.53 19.09 7.63
C GLU A 166 13.03 17.73 7.12
N THR A 167 14.00 17.16 7.80
CA THR A 167 14.56 15.84 7.47
C THR A 167 14.26 14.85 8.59
N TRP A 168 13.70 13.69 8.23
CA TRP A 168 13.41 12.58 9.15
C TRP A 168 14.29 11.38 8.80
N GLY A 169 15.14 10.99 9.72
CA GLY A 169 16.12 9.93 9.53
C GLY A 169 17.54 10.45 9.34
N PRO A 170 18.45 9.63 8.73
CA PRO A 170 18.18 8.35 8.09
C PRO A 170 17.71 7.26 9.09
N LEU A 171 16.88 6.35 8.61
CA LEU A 171 16.33 5.25 9.41
C LEU A 171 16.12 4.02 8.51
N PRO A 172 16.04 2.80 9.08
CA PRO A 172 15.68 1.62 8.31
C PRO A 172 14.36 1.82 7.56
N ALA A 173 14.29 1.36 6.30
CA ALA A 173 13.05 1.39 5.56
C ALA A 173 12.01 0.44 6.19
N MET A 174 10.72 0.64 5.93
CA MET A 174 9.64 -0.22 6.44
C MET A 174 9.86 -1.71 6.10
N ILE A 175 10.39 -2.00 4.90
CA ILE A 175 10.94 -3.32 4.56
C ILE A 175 12.46 -3.17 4.61
N ALA A 176 13.02 -3.41 5.80
CA ALA A 176 14.43 -3.18 6.09
C ALA A 176 15.39 -4.12 5.33
N ARG A 177 14.90 -5.28 4.87
CA ARG A 177 15.69 -6.23 4.07
C ARG A 177 14.84 -6.81 2.94
N ARG A 178 15.39 -6.80 1.71
CA ARG A 178 14.77 -7.39 0.53
C ARG A 178 15.84 -7.89 -0.44
N ALA A 179 15.69 -9.12 -0.93
CA ALA A 179 16.64 -9.74 -1.87
C ALA A 179 18.10 -9.60 -1.40
N ASP A 180 18.34 -9.94 -0.12
CA ASP A 180 19.64 -9.86 0.56
C ASP A 180 20.28 -8.46 0.66
N LYS A 181 19.55 -7.41 0.33
CA LYS A 181 19.98 -6.02 0.53
C LYS A 181 19.27 -5.39 1.72
N HIS A 182 20.04 -4.67 2.53
CA HIS A 182 19.53 -3.82 3.60
C HIS A 182 19.11 -2.47 3.02
N ARG A 183 17.99 -1.93 3.52
CA ARG A 183 17.37 -0.74 2.99
C ARG A 183 17.17 0.29 4.08
N ALA A 184 17.64 1.51 3.81
CA ALA A 184 17.42 2.67 4.64
C ALA A 184 16.71 3.77 3.86
N GLN A 185 16.15 4.74 4.56
CA GLN A 185 15.47 5.89 3.98
C GLN A 185 15.74 7.17 4.76
N LEU A 186 15.78 8.27 4.02
CA LEU A 186 15.77 9.64 4.52
C LEU A 186 14.57 10.35 3.91
N ILE A 187 13.72 10.91 4.75
CA ILE A 187 12.49 11.57 4.34
C ILE A 187 12.69 13.08 4.45
N LEU A 188 12.31 13.80 3.41
CA LEU A 188 12.26 15.25 3.39
C LEU A 188 10.80 15.68 3.38
N ASN A 189 10.46 16.64 4.24
CA ASN A 189 9.14 17.23 4.36
C ASN A 189 9.25 18.76 4.22
N ALA A 190 8.47 19.35 3.34
CA ALA A 190 8.54 20.78 3.04
C ALA A 190 7.16 21.40 2.84
N ARG A 191 6.96 22.62 3.32
CA ARG A 191 5.74 23.39 3.04
C ARG A 191 5.65 23.81 1.57
N ASN A 192 6.80 24.04 0.93
CA ASN A 192 6.86 24.54 -0.45
C ASN A 192 7.42 23.46 -1.39
N ARG A 193 6.57 22.94 -2.27
CA ARG A 193 6.93 21.91 -3.26
C ARG A 193 8.01 22.40 -4.25
N LYS A 194 7.99 23.67 -4.65
CA LYS A 194 8.99 24.22 -5.59
C LYS A 194 10.38 24.21 -4.93
N LYS A 195 10.48 24.65 -3.66
CA LYS A 195 11.73 24.60 -2.90
C LYS A 195 12.24 23.16 -2.76
N LEU A 196 11.37 22.23 -2.45
CA LEU A 196 11.75 20.81 -2.36
C LEU A 196 12.30 20.30 -3.69
N ASN A 197 11.61 20.57 -4.80
CA ASN A 197 12.05 20.12 -6.12
C ASN A 197 13.40 20.74 -6.52
N SER A 198 13.62 22.04 -6.27
CA SER A 198 14.91 22.68 -6.54
C SER A 198 16.05 22.06 -5.74
N LEU A 199 15.81 21.78 -4.45
CA LEU A 199 16.77 21.08 -3.61
C LEU A 199 17.07 19.67 -4.14
N LEU A 200 16.04 18.89 -4.48
CA LEU A 200 16.21 17.54 -5.04
C LEU A 200 17.05 17.56 -6.32
N THR A 201 16.80 18.53 -7.22
CA THR A 201 17.59 18.68 -8.44
C THR A 201 19.06 18.93 -8.11
N GLY A 202 19.36 19.83 -7.17
CA GLY A 202 20.73 20.12 -6.74
C GLY A 202 21.43 18.89 -6.14
N ILE A 203 20.74 18.17 -5.25
CA ILE A 203 21.28 16.95 -4.62
C ILE A 203 21.56 15.87 -5.69
N CYS A 204 20.64 15.64 -6.62
CA CYS A 204 20.83 14.65 -7.68
C CYS A 204 22.04 15.02 -8.56
N GLN A 205 22.19 16.29 -8.94
CA GLN A 205 23.37 16.75 -9.71
C GLN A 205 24.68 16.54 -8.96
N GLU A 206 24.70 16.77 -7.65
CA GLU A 206 25.90 16.54 -6.84
C GLU A 206 26.22 15.03 -6.69
N LEU A 207 25.20 14.18 -6.59
CA LEU A 207 25.38 12.73 -6.52
C LEU A 207 25.87 12.14 -7.84
N ASP A 208 25.42 12.67 -8.99
CA ASP A 208 25.84 12.22 -10.32
C ASP A 208 27.29 12.60 -10.65
N GLN A 209 27.89 13.56 -9.91
CA GLN A 209 29.27 13.99 -10.07
C GLN A 209 30.26 13.21 -9.20
N ARG A 210 29.80 12.39 -8.28
CA ARG A 210 30.60 11.54 -7.38
C ARG A 210 30.77 10.14 -7.91
#